data_33d51452b29184b9503c4cd561d96a76
#
_entry.id   33d51452b29184b9503c4cd561d96a76
#
_cell.length_a   1.000
_cell.length_b   1.000
_cell.length_c   1.000
_cell.angle_alpha   90.00
_cell.angle_beta   90.00
_cell.angle_gamma   90.00
#
_symmetry.space_group_name_H-M   'P 1'
#
loop_
_entity.id
_entity.type
_entity.pdbx_description
1 polymer ?
#
loop_
_entity_poly.entity_id
_entity_poly.type
_entity_poly.pdbx_seq_one_letter_code
_entity_poly.pdbx_strand_id
1 'polypeptide(L)'
;MQALLEPAEERFHARDPSVDALPAGRDQVDQEREIVDTRIAVGQQFAVDPFELSDDTVHEPANLGEVARHGLCLVADRIADAARQRLFENERRGGERLYLLAGPGEERIERRALRALPDPFLCALDDAVVHVRQGYLGGRMKTRELEYDLPPALIAQHPVTRRDESRLLLYERLSKRVHERRFAELPDVIGDALVVVNDTRVVPARIPLEAPKGEVLLLERLDEDGLWEGLARPTRRLKPGRRYGPVELLEHLGEGRWRLRLHGEPAGEMPLPPYITEPLEDSGRYQTVYAREAGSAAAPTAGLHFTQELLERLDVERVTLHVGLDTFRPVSADDLAEHTLHGERYDVSAEAWERISAAPRVLAVGTTTVRVLETLARGGPLTGRTDLFITPGFEFKRTDALLTNFHLPRSTLLALVMAFAGVEETRRLYRTAVEERFRFYSFGDAMLVL
;
A
#
# COMPACT_ATOMS: atom_id res chain seq x y z
N MET A 1 -21.57 -25.05 55.79
CA MET A 1 -22.74 -24.28 56.10
C MET A 1 -23.15 -23.61 54.81
N GLN A 2 -24.01 -24.26 54.01
CA GLN A 2 -25.46 -24.20 54.04
C GLN A 2 -25.92 -22.74 54.13
N ALA A 3 -26.75 -22.16 53.30
CA ALA A 3 -27.82 -22.71 52.46
C ALA A 3 -28.35 -21.55 51.63
N LEU A 4 -28.91 -21.84 50.49
CA LEU A 4 -30.30 -21.77 50.05
C LEU A 4 -30.65 -20.45 49.36
N LEU A 5 -31.40 -20.35 48.29
CA LEU A 5 -32.29 -21.15 47.43
C LEU A 5 -32.75 -20.27 46.24
N GLU A 6 -32.98 -20.84 45.15
CA GLU A 6 -33.79 -20.36 43.98
C GLU A 6 -35.29 -20.18 44.37
N PRO A 7 -36.20 -19.97 43.38
CA PRO A 7 -36.37 -19.04 42.27
C PRO A 7 -37.77 -18.34 42.38
N ALA A 8 -38.10 -17.47 41.44
CA ALA A 8 -39.51 -17.12 41.19
C ALA A 8 -39.79 -16.86 39.71
N GLU A 9 -40.56 -17.75 39.17
CA GLU A 9 -41.25 -17.71 37.86
C GLU A 9 -42.45 -16.73 37.89
N GLU A 10 -42.82 -16.40 36.63
CA GLU A 10 -44.13 -16.02 36.12
C GLU A 10 -44.77 -14.68 36.51
N ARG A 11 -45.09 -13.90 35.45
CA ARG A 11 -46.48 -13.72 34.99
C ARG A 11 -46.57 -13.01 33.64
N PHE A 12 -47.15 -13.74 32.71
CA PHE A 12 -47.83 -13.28 31.49
C PHE A 12 -48.89 -12.21 31.82
N HIS A 13 -48.89 -11.12 31.04
CA HIS A 13 -50.13 -10.48 30.63
C HIS A 13 -50.06 -9.97 29.20
N ALA A 14 -50.85 -10.60 28.36
CA ALA A 14 -51.23 -10.16 27.03
C ALA A 14 -52.09 -8.89 27.11
N ARG A 15 -51.85 -7.91 26.21
CA ARG A 15 -52.84 -6.94 25.73
C ARG A 15 -52.46 -6.50 24.31
N ASP A 16 -53.25 -6.94 23.45
CA ASP A 16 -54.08 -6.37 22.39
C ASP A 16 -53.47 -5.40 21.38
N PRO A 17 -53.59 -5.70 20.07
CA PRO A 17 -53.05 -4.89 18.99
C PRO A 17 -54.09 -3.86 18.55
N SER A 18 -53.83 -2.58 18.77
CA SER A 18 -54.51 -1.51 18.04
C SER A 18 -53.57 -0.94 16.99
N VAL A 19 -53.91 -1.25 15.82
CA VAL A 19 -53.52 -0.71 14.53
C VAL A 19 -53.55 0.81 14.58
N ASP A 20 -52.38 1.44 14.38
CA ASP A 20 -52.32 2.76 13.78
C ASP A 20 -51.42 2.72 12.56
N ALA A 21 -52.08 2.76 11.43
CA ALA A 21 -51.53 2.84 10.09
C ALA A 21 -50.86 4.19 9.91
N LEU A 22 -49.56 4.21 9.76
CA LEU A 22 -48.83 5.35 9.20
C LEU A 22 -49.08 5.42 7.70
N PRO A 23 -49.35 6.59 7.12
CA PRO A 23 -49.60 6.72 5.69
C PRO A 23 -48.29 6.58 4.92
N ALA A 24 -48.04 5.40 4.41
CA ALA A 24 -47.11 5.17 3.35
C ALA A 24 -47.66 5.78 2.05
N GLY A 25 -47.02 6.76 1.48
CA GLY A 25 -47.40 7.15 0.14
C GLY A 25 -47.12 8.59 -0.31
N ARG A 26 -46.63 9.48 0.58
CA ARG A 26 -46.31 10.85 0.14
C ARG A 26 -44.80 11.12 0.03
N ASP A 27 -44.00 10.56 0.88
CA ASP A 27 -42.55 10.84 0.87
C ASP A 27 -41.81 10.20 -0.32
N GLN A 28 -42.31 9.08 -0.82
CA GLN A 28 -41.68 8.37 -1.95
C GLN A 28 -41.94 9.06 -3.29
N VAL A 29 -43.14 9.65 -3.46
CA VAL A 29 -43.50 10.38 -4.68
C VAL A 29 -42.80 11.72 -4.75
N ASP A 30 -42.61 12.37 -3.62
CA ASP A 30 -41.90 13.66 -3.57
C ASP A 30 -40.37 13.48 -3.75
N GLN A 31 -39.78 12.39 -3.27
CA GLN A 31 -38.39 12.03 -3.56
C GLN A 31 -38.16 11.68 -5.02
N GLU A 32 -39.07 10.94 -5.66
CA GLU A 32 -38.97 10.64 -7.10
C GLU A 32 -39.15 11.91 -7.97
N ARG A 33 -40.01 12.86 -7.58
CA ARG A 33 -40.14 14.16 -8.26
C ARG A 33 -38.85 14.99 -8.11
N GLU A 34 -38.25 15.06 -6.95
CA GLU A 34 -37.02 15.81 -6.72
C GLU A 34 -35.84 15.26 -7.52
N ILE A 35 -35.79 13.94 -7.70
CA ILE A 35 -34.79 13.25 -8.55
C ILE A 35 -35.04 13.54 -10.04
N VAL A 36 -36.29 13.57 -10.51
CA VAL A 36 -36.64 13.88 -11.90
C VAL A 36 -36.39 15.34 -12.20
N ASP A 37 -36.74 16.25 -11.32
CA ASP A 37 -36.49 17.69 -11.48
C ASP A 37 -34.99 18.04 -11.45
N THR A 38 -34.19 17.30 -10.68
CA THR A 38 -32.74 17.45 -10.68
C THR A 38 -32.10 16.94 -11.98
N ARG A 39 -32.64 15.89 -12.61
CA ARG A 39 -32.21 15.39 -13.93
C ARG A 39 -32.54 16.38 -15.05
N ILE A 40 -33.70 17.05 -15.01
CA ILE A 40 -34.11 18.06 -15.98
C ILE A 40 -33.28 19.33 -15.82
N ALA A 41 -33.00 19.77 -14.59
CA ALA A 41 -32.21 20.96 -14.32
C ALA A 41 -30.73 20.79 -14.77
N VAL A 42 -30.15 19.61 -14.62
CA VAL A 42 -28.79 19.32 -15.11
C VAL A 42 -28.75 19.27 -16.63
N GLY A 43 -29.77 18.70 -17.28
CA GLY A 43 -29.88 18.66 -18.74
C GLY A 43 -30.08 20.03 -19.37
N GLN A 44 -30.79 20.96 -18.70
CA GLN A 44 -31.05 22.33 -19.21
C GLN A 44 -29.88 23.29 -18.96
N GLN A 45 -29.03 23.05 -17.99
CA GLN A 45 -27.89 23.92 -17.65
C GLN A 45 -26.65 23.65 -18.53
N PHE A 46 -26.66 22.58 -19.35
CA PHE A 46 -25.55 22.19 -20.24
C PHE A 46 -25.94 22.17 -21.74
N ALA A 47 -27.07 22.81 -22.11
CA ALA A 47 -27.35 23.13 -23.51
C ALA A 47 -26.42 24.29 -23.94
N VAL A 48 -25.24 23.93 -24.45
CA VAL A 48 -24.37 24.89 -25.13
C VAL A 48 -25.00 25.17 -26.49
N ASP A 49 -25.34 26.44 -26.75
CA ASP A 49 -25.86 26.90 -28.03
C ASP A 49 -24.81 26.66 -29.11
N PRO A 50 -25.10 25.92 -30.19
CA PRO A 50 -24.09 25.59 -31.20
C PRO A 50 -23.74 26.76 -32.14
N PHE A 51 -24.23 27.96 -31.90
CA PHE A 51 -24.11 29.10 -32.81
C PHE A 51 -23.20 30.26 -32.36
N GLU A 52 -22.45 30.14 -31.25
CA GLU A 52 -21.43 31.16 -30.90
C GLU A 52 -19.99 30.63 -31.11
N LEU A 53 -19.69 30.25 -32.35
CA LEU A 53 -18.30 30.19 -32.82
C LEU A 53 -18.19 31.12 -34.03
N SER A 54 -17.67 32.30 -33.78
CA SER A 54 -17.36 33.29 -34.81
C SER A 54 -16.34 32.71 -35.82
N ASP A 55 -16.68 32.83 -37.09
CA ASP A 55 -15.84 32.68 -38.27
C ASP A 55 -14.56 33.54 -38.13
N ASP A 56 -13.46 32.98 -37.74
CA ASP A 56 -12.10 33.39 -38.11
C ASP A 56 -11.10 32.41 -37.48
N THR A 57 -10.76 31.34 -38.16
CA THR A 57 -9.49 30.65 -38.28
C THR A 57 -9.70 29.24 -38.87
N VAL A 58 -9.81 29.22 -40.18
CA VAL A 58 -9.65 27.94 -40.94
C VAL A 58 -8.19 27.84 -41.35
N HIS A 59 -7.40 27.06 -40.63
CA HIS A 59 -6.26 26.38 -41.18
C HIS A 59 -5.87 25.19 -40.30
N GLU A 60 -5.93 24.00 -40.89
CA GLU A 60 -5.43 22.68 -40.55
C GLU A 60 -6.35 21.72 -39.76
N PRO A 61 -6.62 20.51 -40.32
CA PRO A 61 -7.56 19.53 -39.73
C PRO A 61 -6.97 18.60 -38.63
N ALA A 62 -5.79 18.92 -38.08
CA ALA A 62 -5.13 18.06 -37.08
C ALA A 62 -5.50 18.33 -35.61
N ASN A 63 -6.21 19.41 -35.31
CA ASN A 63 -6.36 19.91 -33.93
C ASN A 63 -7.76 19.74 -33.32
N LEU A 64 -8.75 19.26 -34.06
CA LEU A 64 -10.11 19.07 -33.55
C LEU A 64 -10.23 17.94 -32.49
N GLY A 65 -9.34 16.96 -32.54
CA GLY A 65 -9.29 15.86 -31.57
C GLY A 65 -8.75 16.27 -30.18
N GLU A 66 -7.85 17.24 -30.13
CA GLU A 66 -7.24 17.71 -28.87
C GLU A 66 -8.11 18.73 -28.14
N VAL A 67 -8.75 19.63 -28.86
CA VAL A 67 -9.69 20.62 -28.30
C VAL A 67 -10.92 19.91 -27.74
N ALA A 68 -11.43 18.88 -28.44
CA ALA A 68 -12.55 18.09 -27.97
C ALA A 68 -12.17 17.27 -26.70
N ARG A 69 -10.97 16.72 -26.63
CA ARG A 69 -10.49 16.02 -25.42
C ARG A 69 -10.30 16.96 -24.23
N HIS A 70 -9.75 18.15 -24.44
CA HIS A 70 -9.59 19.15 -23.37
C HIS A 70 -10.94 19.64 -22.85
N GLY A 71 -11.90 19.88 -23.72
CA GLY A 71 -13.27 20.25 -23.35
C GLY A 71 -14.00 19.15 -22.57
N LEU A 72 -13.81 17.88 -22.96
CA LEU A 72 -14.39 16.72 -22.30
C LEU A 72 -13.79 16.47 -20.90
N CYS A 73 -12.48 16.63 -20.73
CA CYS A 73 -11.84 16.56 -19.41
C CYS A 73 -12.36 17.64 -18.46
N LEU A 74 -12.51 18.90 -18.92
CA LEU A 74 -13.04 19.99 -18.09
C LEU A 74 -14.50 19.78 -17.68
N VAL A 75 -15.30 19.12 -18.51
CA VAL A 75 -16.70 18.79 -18.18
C VAL A 75 -16.75 17.62 -17.18
N ALA A 76 -15.93 16.59 -17.35
CA ALA A 76 -15.84 15.48 -16.41
C ALA A 76 -15.36 15.93 -15.02
N ASP A 77 -14.36 16.81 -14.94
CA ASP A 77 -13.88 17.39 -13.70
C ASP A 77 -14.94 18.23 -12.99
N ARG A 78 -15.73 19.05 -13.74
CA ARG A 78 -16.81 19.84 -13.15
C ARG A 78 -17.98 18.99 -12.64
N ILE A 79 -18.31 17.88 -13.30
CA ILE A 79 -19.33 16.94 -12.82
C ILE A 79 -18.83 16.24 -11.56
N ALA A 80 -17.57 15.83 -11.51
CA ALA A 80 -16.96 15.22 -10.34
C ALA A 80 -16.89 16.20 -9.15
N ASP A 81 -16.60 17.48 -9.40
CA ASP A 81 -16.60 18.54 -8.37
C ASP A 81 -17.99 18.86 -7.84
N ALA A 82 -19.00 18.93 -8.70
CA ALA A 82 -20.38 19.16 -8.29
C ALA A 82 -20.94 17.98 -7.47
N ALA A 83 -20.58 16.74 -7.81
CA ALA A 83 -20.92 15.56 -7.03
C ALA A 83 -20.23 15.56 -5.66
N ARG A 84 -18.94 15.94 -5.60
CA ARG A 84 -18.17 16.10 -4.35
C ARG A 84 -18.77 17.17 -3.44
N GLN A 85 -19.17 18.30 -3.98
CA GLN A 85 -19.73 19.41 -3.21
C GLN A 85 -21.07 19.06 -2.57
N ARG A 86 -21.94 18.33 -3.27
CA ARG A 86 -23.24 17.89 -2.75
C ARG A 86 -23.12 16.79 -1.69
N LEU A 87 -22.15 15.88 -1.81
CA LEU A 87 -21.85 14.89 -0.77
C LEU A 87 -21.36 15.58 0.51
N PHE A 88 -20.50 16.58 0.40
CA PHE A 88 -19.99 17.37 1.53
C PHE A 88 -21.10 18.18 2.23
N GLU A 89 -22.09 18.70 1.49
CA GLU A 89 -23.25 19.39 2.06
C GLU A 89 -24.21 18.43 2.77
N ASN A 90 -24.35 17.20 2.28
CA ASN A 90 -25.18 16.17 2.92
C ASN A 90 -24.57 15.65 4.22
N GLU A 91 -23.27 15.47 4.27
CA GLU A 91 -22.55 15.13 5.52
C GLU A 91 -22.66 16.25 6.59
N ARG A 92 -22.61 17.51 6.18
CA ARG A 92 -22.81 18.66 7.11
C ARG A 92 -24.22 18.73 7.70
N ARG A 93 -25.23 18.17 7.05
CA ARG A 93 -26.62 18.15 7.51
C ARG A 93 -26.96 16.94 8.39
N GLY A 94 -25.99 16.07 8.73
CA GLY A 94 -26.20 14.93 9.60
C GLY A 94 -27.08 13.82 8.99
N GLY A 95 -27.17 13.78 7.68
CA GLY A 95 -27.90 12.74 6.96
C GLY A 95 -27.18 11.38 7.01
N GLU A 96 -27.94 10.32 7.26
CA GLU A 96 -27.45 8.95 7.18
C GLU A 96 -26.86 8.63 5.80
N ARG A 97 -25.83 7.80 5.77
CA ARG A 97 -25.11 7.36 4.56
C ARG A 97 -26.11 6.85 3.52
N LEU A 98 -26.17 7.48 2.38
CA LEU A 98 -26.96 7.02 1.25
C LEU A 98 -26.26 5.78 0.67
N TYR A 99 -26.74 4.59 1.02
CA TYR A 99 -26.37 3.34 0.35
C TYR A 99 -27.18 3.24 -0.94
N LEU A 100 -26.53 3.41 -2.09
CA LEU A 100 -27.10 2.99 -3.37
C LEU A 100 -27.05 1.46 -3.40
N LEU A 101 -28.08 0.81 -2.86
CA LEU A 101 -28.30 -0.61 -3.03
C LEU A 101 -28.92 -0.83 -4.41
N ALA A 102 -28.09 -1.09 -5.42
CA ALA A 102 -28.57 -1.56 -6.71
C ALA A 102 -29.07 -3.01 -6.55
N GLY A 103 -30.37 -3.21 -6.62
CA GLY A 103 -30.98 -4.53 -6.72
C GLY A 103 -30.75 -5.17 -8.10
N PRO A 104 -30.90 -6.49 -8.26
CA PRO A 104 -30.66 -7.21 -9.52
C PRO A 104 -31.49 -6.74 -10.73
N GLY A 105 -32.53 -5.93 -10.51
CA GLY A 105 -33.38 -5.34 -11.55
C GLY A 105 -32.88 -3.98 -12.09
N GLU A 106 -32.23 -3.17 -11.26
CA GLU A 106 -31.73 -1.83 -11.61
C GLU A 106 -30.46 -1.91 -12.47
N GLU A 107 -29.64 -2.91 -12.27
CA GLU A 107 -28.45 -3.18 -13.10
C GLU A 107 -28.78 -3.34 -14.59
N ARG A 108 -29.99 -3.84 -14.92
CA ARG A 108 -30.48 -4.00 -16.29
C ARG A 108 -30.91 -2.67 -16.93
N ILE A 109 -31.42 -1.73 -16.17
CA ILE A 109 -31.89 -0.43 -16.68
C ILE A 109 -30.69 0.50 -16.95
N GLU A 110 -29.73 0.54 -16.04
CA GLU A 110 -28.52 1.35 -16.20
C GLU A 110 -27.65 0.89 -17.37
N ARG A 111 -27.43 -0.42 -17.55
CA ARG A 111 -26.70 -0.95 -18.71
C ARG A 111 -27.35 -0.63 -20.05
N ARG A 112 -28.64 -0.45 -20.09
CA ARG A 112 -29.38 -0.11 -21.32
C ARG A 112 -29.29 1.38 -21.65
N ALA A 113 -29.24 2.24 -20.65
CA ALA A 113 -29.04 3.68 -20.81
C ALA A 113 -27.57 4.02 -21.17
N LEU A 114 -26.60 3.31 -20.57
CA LEU A 114 -25.18 3.47 -20.82
C LEU A 114 -24.73 3.02 -22.23
N ARG A 115 -25.43 2.02 -22.83
CA ARG A 115 -25.15 1.56 -24.20
C ARG A 115 -25.42 2.58 -25.30
N ALA A 116 -26.06 3.69 -24.98
CA ALA A 116 -26.33 4.79 -25.91
C ALA A 116 -25.26 5.90 -25.87
N LEU A 117 -24.25 5.77 -24.99
CA LEU A 117 -23.14 6.74 -24.89
C LEU A 117 -21.94 6.29 -25.73
N PRO A 118 -21.18 7.23 -26.35
CA PRO A 118 -19.95 6.89 -27.07
C PRO A 118 -18.89 6.28 -26.14
N ASP A 119 -18.09 5.33 -26.66
CA ASP A 119 -17.08 4.56 -25.94
C ASP A 119 -16.18 5.32 -24.94
N PRO A 120 -15.69 6.55 -25.20
CA PRO A 120 -14.86 7.27 -24.24
C PRO A 120 -15.61 7.74 -22.99
N PHE A 121 -16.96 7.84 -23.05
CA PHE A 121 -17.80 8.15 -21.87
C PHE A 121 -18.02 6.95 -20.97
N LEU A 122 -18.06 5.74 -21.56
CA LEU A 122 -18.20 4.50 -20.81
C LEU A 122 -16.96 4.20 -19.96
N CYS A 123 -15.74 4.43 -20.48
CA CYS A 123 -14.51 4.25 -19.71
C CYS A 123 -14.43 5.19 -18.49
N ALA A 124 -14.78 6.47 -18.65
CA ALA A 124 -14.74 7.43 -17.54
C ALA A 124 -15.82 7.17 -16.48
N LEU A 125 -16.98 6.62 -16.88
CA LEU A 125 -18.04 6.23 -15.95
C LEU A 125 -17.74 4.89 -15.26
N ASP A 126 -17.14 3.92 -15.95
CA ASP A 126 -16.70 2.66 -15.35
C ASP A 126 -15.62 2.90 -14.29
N ASP A 127 -14.65 3.78 -14.53
CA ASP A 127 -13.66 4.18 -13.55
C ASP A 127 -14.31 4.89 -12.33
N ALA A 128 -15.26 5.78 -12.55
CA ALA A 128 -15.98 6.46 -11.46
C ALA A 128 -16.87 5.49 -10.66
N VAL A 129 -17.57 4.56 -11.32
CA VAL A 129 -18.44 3.55 -10.68
C VAL A 129 -17.65 2.49 -9.94
N VAL A 130 -16.47 2.09 -10.44
CA VAL A 130 -15.56 1.17 -9.73
C VAL A 130 -15.07 1.79 -8.43
N HIS A 131 -14.72 3.09 -8.43
CA HIS A 131 -14.31 3.80 -7.21
C HIS A 131 -15.46 3.97 -6.19
N VAL A 132 -16.70 4.13 -6.64
CA VAL A 132 -17.89 4.18 -5.76
C VAL A 132 -18.25 2.81 -5.18
N ARG A 133 -18.07 1.71 -5.93
CA ARG A 133 -18.31 0.34 -5.45
C ARG A 133 -17.34 -0.12 -4.36
N GLN A 134 -16.12 0.46 -4.32
CA GLN A 134 -15.12 0.11 -3.30
C GLN A 134 -15.25 0.90 -2.00
N GLY A 135 -16.25 1.78 -1.85
CA GLY A 135 -16.49 2.54 -0.60
C GLY A 135 -15.44 3.61 -0.30
N TYR A 136 -14.54 3.86 -1.23
CA TYR A 136 -13.54 4.92 -1.16
C TYR A 136 -13.78 5.94 -2.28
N LEU A 137 -14.80 6.77 -2.12
CA LEU A 137 -14.79 8.10 -2.73
C LEU A 137 -13.66 8.86 -2.06
N GLY A 138 -12.56 9.10 -2.78
CA GLY A 138 -11.38 9.87 -2.45
C GLY A 138 -11.29 10.64 -1.13
N GLY A 139 -11.69 10.04 -0.03
CA GLY A 139 -11.43 10.51 1.31
C GLY A 139 -9.95 10.29 1.58
N ARG A 140 -9.19 11.38 1.68
CA ARG A 140 -7.78 11.35 2.07
C ARG A 140 -7.66 10.54 3.35
N MET A 141 -7.03 9.36 3.29
CA MET A 141 -6.80 8.54 4.46
C MET A 141 -5.87 9.28 5.41
N LYS A 142 -6.30 9.47 6.65
CA LYS A 142 -5.46 10.11 7.65
C LYS A 142 -4.45 9.12 8.21
N THR A 143 -3.24 9.58 8.47
CA THR A 143 -2.15 8.74 9.02
C THR A 143 -2.52 8.07 10.33
N ARG A 144 -3.39 8.71 11.15
CA ARG A 144 -3.94 8.10 12.38
C ARG A 144 -4.75 6.83 12.12
N GLU A 145 -5.24 6.61 10.91
CA GLU A 145 -5.99 5.40 10.55
C GLU A 145 -5.09 4.18 10.39
N LEU A 146 -3.77 4.39 10.30
CA LEU A 146 -2.73 3.36 10.35
C LEU A 146 -2.28 3.05 11.78
N GLU A 147 -2.91 3.61 12.81
CA GLU A 147 -2.57 3.32 14.20
C GLU A 147 -3.22 2.02 14.66
N TYR A 148 -2.49 1.29 15.46
CA TYR A 148 -2.96 0.14 16.24
C TYR A 148 -2.08 -0.02 17.47
N ASP A 149 -2.61 -0.66 18.51
CA ASP A 149 -1.88 -0.91 19.74
C ASP A 149 -0.99 -2.14 19.58
N LEU A 150 0.33 -1.95 19.71
CA LEU A 150 1.31 -3.02 19.67
C LEU A 150 2.05 -3.09 21.02
N PRO A 151 1.87 -4.17 21.79
CA PRO A 151 2.68 -4.40 22.97
C PRO A 151 4.17 -4.52 22.62
N PRO A 152 5.08 -3.75 23.25
CA PRO A 152 6.52 -3.79 22.92
C PRO A 152 7.14 -5.20 23.04
N ALA A 153 6.59 -6.05 23.92
CA ALA A 153 7.04 -7.42 24.08
C ALA A 153 6.82 -8.32 22.86
N LEU A 154 5.99 -7.90 21.90
CA LEU A 154 5.79 -8.63 20.65
C LEU A 154 6.77 -8.22 19.55
N ILE A 155 7.58 -7.17 19.76
CA ILE A 155 8.62 -6.77 18.81
C ILE A 155 9.79 -7.73 18.91
N ALA A 156 9.99 -8.55 17.87
CA ALA A 156 11.04 -9.57 17.88
C ALA A 156 12.44 -8.93 17.84
N GLN A 157 13.26 -9.18 18.82
CA GLN A 157 14.65 -8.74 18.87
C GLN A 157 15.61 -9.71 18.17
N HIS A 158 15.26 -11.00 18.12
CA HIS A 158 16.03 -12.06 17.48
C HIS A 158 15.19 -12.89 16.51
N PRO A 159 15.79 -13.40 15.42
CA PRO A 159 15.12 -14.36 14.56
C PRO A 159 14.90 -15.70 15.28
N VAL A 160 13.92 -16.48 14.81
CA VAL A 160 13.76 -17.89 15.24
C VAL A 160 15.00 -18.70 14.89
N THR A 161 15.25 -19.81 15.58
CA THR A 161 16.43 -20.66 15.37
C THR A 161 16.52 -21.13 13.91
N ARG A 162 15.49 -21.80 13.41
CA ARG A 162 15.35 -22.12 11.98
C ARG A 162 14.42 -21.11 11.32
N ARG A 163 14.81 -20.59 10.16
CA ARG A 163 14.09 -19.53 9.45
C ARG A 163 12.63 -19.89 9.14
N ASP A 164 12.40 -21.12 8.72
CA ASP A 164 11.11 -21.67 8.29
C ASP A 164 10.22 -22.16 9.45
N GLU A 165 10.68 -22.06 10.70
CA GLU A 165 9.88 -22.35 11.90
C GLU A 165 9.03 -21.17 12.37
N SER A 166 9.16 -19.99 11.77
CA SER A 166 8.30 -18.85 12.07
C SER A 166 6.83 -19.18 11.82
N ARG A 167 5.95 -18.53 12.56
CA ARG A 167 4.50 -18.65 12.34
C ARG A 167 4.10 -17.92 11.07
N LEU A 168 3.05 -18.39 10.42
CA LEU A 168 2.48 -17.82 9.23
C LEU A 168 0.97 -17.59 9.44
N LEU A 169 0.55 -16.33 9.45
CA LEU A 169 -0.87 -15.97 9.43
C LEU A 169 -1.34 -15.98 7.97
N LEU A 170 -2.07 -17.01 7.58
CA LEU A 170 -2.66 -17.14 6.25
C LEU A 170 -4.05 -16.48 6.22
N TYR A 171 -4.26 -15.54 5.32
CA TYR A 171 -5.53 -14.91 5.06
C TYR A 171 -5.98 -15.12 3.61
N GLU A 172 -7.14 -15.70 3.42
CA GLU A 172 -7.79 -15.89 2.13
C GLU A 172 -8.82 -14.78 1.90
N ARG A 173 -8.54 -13.86 0.96
CA ARG A 173 -9.38 -12.67 0.70
C ARG A 173 -10.81 -13.02 0.28
N LEU A 174 -10.98 -14.04 -0.56
CA LEU A 174 -12.29 -14.42 -1.10
C LEU A 174 -13.19 -15.05 -0.02
N SER A 175 -12.66 -15.96 0.79
CA SER A 175 -13.41 -16.64 1.85
C SER A 175 -13.42 -15.89 3.17
N LYS A 176 -12.55 -14.88 3.33
CA LYS A 176 -12.25 -14.13 4.56
C LYS A 176 -11.78 -15.02 5.72
N ARG A 177 -11.29 -16.21 5.40
CA ARG A 177 -10.79 -17.17 6.39
C ARG A 177 -9.37 -16.80 6.81
N VAL A 178 -9.09 -17.04 8.08
CA VAL A 178 -7.76 -16.89 8.68
C VAL A 178 -7.33 -18.23 9.22
N HIS A 179 -6.09 -18.62 8.95
CA HIS A 179 -5.49 -19.86 9.43
C HIS A 179 -4.10 -19.56 9.97
N GLU A 180 -3.73 -20.21 11.05
CA GLU A 180 -2.36 -20.24 11.50
C GLU A 180 -1.66 -21.45 10.87
N ARG A 181 -0.43 -21.23 10.38
CA ARG A 181 0.46 -22.21 9.76
C ARG A 181 1.89 -22.01 10.25
N ARG A 182 2.77 -22.91 9.86
CA ARG A 182 4.22 -22.70 9.89
C ARG A 182 4.69 -22.22 8.53
N PHE A 183 5.73 -21.40 8.51
CA PHE A 183 6.28 -20.91 7.24
C PHE A 183 6.75 -22.04 6.32
N ALA A 184 7.27 -23.14 6.89
CA ALA A 184 7.64 -24.35 6.15
C ALA A 184 6.51 -24.96 5.30
N GLU A 185 5.25 -24.66 5.63
CA GLU A 185 4.06 -25.13 4.90
C GLU A 185 3.73 -24.24 3.68
N LEU A 186 4.50 -23.19 3.43
CA LEU A 186 4.24 -22.24 2.33
C LEU A 186 3.99 -22.92 0.97
N PRO A 187 4.82 -23.92 0.53
CA PRO A 187 4.58 -24.58 -0.75
C PRO A 187 3.22 -25.27 -0.86
N ASP A 188 2.70 -25.76 0.26
CA ASP A 188 1.45 -26.52 0.30
C ASP A 188 0.21 -25.61 0.17
N VAL A 189 0.37 -24.29 0.44
CA VAL A 189 -0.74 -23.32 0.43
C VAL A 189 -0.76 -22.38 -0.76
N ILE A 190 0.37 -22.16 -1.44
CA ILE A 190 0.45 -21.24 -2.59
C ILE A 190 0.20 -21.91 -3.94
N GLY A 191 0.23 -23.26 -4.01
CA GLY A 191 0.07 -24.02 -5.25
C GLY A 191 1.19 -23.71 -6.26
N ASP A 192 0.80 -23.49 -7.52
CA ASP A 192 1.70 -23.25 -8.67
C ASP A 192 2.01 -21.75 -8.90
N ALA A 193 1.83 -20.90 -7.91
CA ALA A 193 2.14 -19.49 -8.02
C ALA A 193 3.66 -19.27 -8.21
N LEU A 194 4.03 -18.40 -9.17
CA LEU A 194 5.40 -17.92 -9.31
C LEU A 194 5.75 -17.03 -8.11
N VAL A 195 6.77 -17.41 -7.35
CA VAL A 195 7.23 -16.69 -6.17
C VAL A 195 8.28 -15.66 -6.60
N VAL A 196 7.99 -14.38 -6.48
CA VAL A 196 8.94 -13.32 -6.84
C VAL A 196 9.57 -12.76 -5.58
N VAL A 197 10.91 -12.78 -5.54
CA VAL A 197 11.73 -12.36 -4.40
C VAL A 197 12.63 -11.18 -4.74
N ASN A 198 12.92 -10.34 -3.75
CA ASN A 198 13.90 -9.26 -3.87
C ASN A 198 15.27 -9.79 -3.42
N ASP A 199 16.22 -9.95 -4.35
CA ASP A 199 17.53 -10.56 -4.11
C ASP A 199 18.61 -9.54 -3.69
N THR A 200 18.21 -8.33 -3.31
CA THR A 200 19.15 -7.33 -2.80
C THR A 200 19.90 -7.84 -1.57
N ARG A 201 21.18 -7.47 -1.47
CA ARG A 201 22.06 -7.77 -0.37
C ARG A 201 22.41 -6.54 0.46
N VAL A 202 22.18 -6.63 1.75
CA VAL A 202 22.57 -5.56 2.69
C VAL A 202 24.08 -5.47 2.77
N VAL A 203 24.60 -4.25 2.68
CA VAL A 203 26.02 -3.97 2.88
C VAL A 203 26.26 -3.54 4.33
N PRO A 204 27.47 -3.77 4.90
CA PRO A 204 27.83 -3.29 6.25
C PRO A 204 27.98 -1.75 6.23
N ALA A 205 26.84 -1.08 6.15
CA ALA A 205 26.69 0.32 5.80
C ALA A 205 26.89 1.29 6.96
N ARG A 206 26.90 0.81 8.22
CA ARG A 206 27.03 1.66 9.40
C ARG A 206 28.50 1.80 9.78
N ILE A 207 29.11 2.93 9.45
CA ILE A 207 30.52 3.22 9.67
C ILE A 207 30.66 4.13 10.91
N PRO A 208 31.24 3.66 12.02
CA PRO A 208 31.47 4.48 13.19
C PRO A 208 32.54 5.53 12.90
N LEU A 209 32.36 6.73 13.48
CA LEU A 209 33.33 7.82 13.44
C LEU A 209 33.96 8.01 14.82
N GLU A 210 35.29 8.15 14.85
CA GLU A 210 36.03 8.36 16.11
C GLU A 210 36.05 9.85 16.52
N ALA A 211 36.29 10.72 15.57
CA ALA A 211 36.42 12.16 15.81
C ALA A 211 35.77 13.03 14.69
N PRO A 212 34.62 13.67 14.94
CA PRO A 212 33.82 13.59 16.15
C PRO A 212 33.18 12.20 16.35
N LYS A 213 33.02 11.77 17.59
CA LYS A 213 32.31 10.53 17.87
C LYS A 213 30.94 10.58 17.25
N GLY A 214 30.64 9.60 16.41
CA GLY A 214 29.40 9.56 15.62
C GLY A 214 29.35 8.39 14.66
N GLU A 215 28.60 8.53 13.59
CA GLU A 215 28.45 7.50 12.56
C GLU A 215 28.14 8.08 11.19
N VAL A 216 28.51 7.35 10.17
CA VAL A 216 27.99 7.49 8.81
C VAL A 216 27.23 6.23 8.45
N LEU A 217 26.06 6.41 7.88
CA LEU A 217 25.22 5.33 7.37
C LEU A 217 25.09 5.50 5.87
N LEU A 218 25.69 4.59 5.11
CA LEU A 218 25.58 4.56 3.66
C LEU A 218 24.15 4.22 3.27
N LEU A 219 23.55 4.98 2.35
CA LEU A 219 22.17 4.77 1.88
C LEU A 219 22.13 4.19 0.48
N GLU A 220 22.84 4.82 -0.45
CA GLU A 220 22.81 4.47 -1.86
C GLU A 220 24.17 4.71 -2.51
N ARG A 221 24.62 3.75 -3.30
CA ARG A 221 25.80 3.90 -4.15
C ARG A 221 25.40 4.64 -5.42
N LEU A 222 26.07 5.74 -5.71
CA LEU A 222 25.77 6.61 -6.86
C LEU A 222 26.62 6.29 -8.09
N ASP A 223 27.86 5.81 -7.88
CA ASP A 223 28.75 5.41 -8.95
C ASP A 223 29.69 4.24 -8.55
N GLU A 224 30.50 3.78 -9.50
CA GLU A 224 31.50 2.73 -9.28
C GLU A 224 32.75 3.23 -8.56
N ASP A 225 33.01 4.55 -8.59
CA ASP A 225 34.18 5.20 -7.97
C ASP A 225 34.03 5.46 -6.47
N GLY A 226 33.02 4.85 -5.85
CA GLY A 226 32.78 4.93 -4.42
C GLY A 226 32.05 6.19 -3.97
N LEU A 227 31.32 6.86 -4.86
CA LEU A 227 30.40 7.93 -4.51
C LEU A 227 29.11 7.36 -3.93
N TRP A 228 28.71 7.85 -2.76
CA TRP A 228 27.53 7.42 -2.04
C TRP A 228 26.69 8.61 -1.59
N GLU A 229 25.42 8.36 -1.41
CA GLU A 229 24.58 9.14 -0.53
C GLU A 229 24.49 8.44 0.83
N GLY A 230 24.52 9.20 1.92
CA GLY A 230 24.46 8.65 3.27
C GLY A 230 23.96 9.65 4.30
N LEU A 231 23.61 9.14 5.48
CA LEU A 231 23.34 9.98 6.65
C LEU A 231 24.59 10.04 7.51
N ALA A 232 24.92 11.24 8.05
CA ALA A 232 26.04 11.38 8.96
C ALA A 232 25.67 12.18 10.22
N ARG A 233 26.07 11.67 11.38
CA ARG A 233 25.83 12.27 12.71
C ARG A 233 27.14 12.38 13.50
N PRO A 234 27.33 13.44 14.31
CA PRO A 234 26.47 14.61 14.50
C PRO A 234 26.71 15.66 13.40
N THR A 235 25.71 15.93 12.58
CA THR A 235 25.80 16.79 11.38
C THR A 235 26.46 18.15 11.65
N ARG A 236 26.20 18.80 12.80
CA ARG A 236 26.73 20.14 13.16
C ARG A 236 28.24 20.16 13.32
N ARG A 237 28.92 19.02 13.56
CA ARG A 237 30.37 18.92 13.77
C ARG A 237 31.11 18.42 12.52
N LEU A 238 30.36 17.98 11.51
CA LEU A 238 30.91 17.47 10.26
C LEU A 238 31.05 18.62 9.25
N LYS A 239 32.09 18.56 8.41
CA LYS A 239 32.38 19.61 7.42
C LYS A 239 32.53 19.01 6.03
N PRO A 240 32.00 19.69 4.99
CA PRO A 240 32.26 19.34 3.60
C PRO A 240 33.75 19.36 3.27
N GLY A 241 34.18 18.52 2.34
CA GLY A 241 35.59 18.41 1.92
C GLY A 241 36.52 17.77 2.95
N ARG A 242 35.98 17.22 4.06
CA ARG A 242 36.81 16.60 5.10
C ARG A 242 36.63 15.08 5.12
N ARG A 243 37.75 14.39 5.28
CA ARG A 243 37.81 12.94 5.44
C ARG A 243 37.72 12.53 6.92
N TYR A 244 36.89 11.52 7.20
CA TYR A 244 36.66 10.90 8.51
C TYR A 244 36.86 9.40 8.38
N GLY A 245 38.03 8.89 8.69
CA GLY A 245 38.39 7.50 8.45
C GLY A 245 38.31 7.12 6.96
N PRO A 246 37.50 6.13 6.57
CA PRO A 246 37.33 5.74 5.17
C PRO A 246 36.38 6.66 4.40
N VAL A 247 35.64 7.54 5.08
CA VAL A 247 34.59 8.39 4.47
C VAL A 247 35.08 9.81 4.28
N GLU A 248 34.91 10.34 3.08
CA GLU A 248 35.10 11.76 2.74
C GLU A 248 33.74 12.40 2.48
N LEU A 249 33.35 13.39 3.28
CA LEU A 249 32.08 14.11 3.12
C LEU A 249 32.26 15.21 2.07
N LEU A 250 31.51 15.12 0.97
CA LEU A 250 31.66 16.06 -0.16
C LEU A 250 30.69 17.22 -0.05
N GLU A 251 29.42 16.95 0.14
CA GLU A 251 28.34 17.94 0.11
C GLU A 251 27.25 17.58 1.12
N HIS A 252 26.73 18.59 1.84
CA HIS A 252 25.62 18.45 2.75
C HIS A 252 24.29 18.70 2.00
N LEU A 253 23.42 17.70 1.89
CA LEU A 253 22.18 17.74 1.12
C LEU A 253 20.94 18.16 1.95
N GLY A 254 21.14 18.49 3.24
CA GLY A 254 20.03 18.76 4.17
C GLY A 254 19.66 17.54 5.03
N GLU A 255 18.95 17.74 6.12
CA GLU A 255 18.37 16.70 7.01
C GLU A 255 19.36 15.60 7.48
N GLY A 256 20.65 15.93 7.53
CA GLY A 256 21.70 14.96 7.88
C GLY A 256 22.16 14.08 6.72
N ARG A 257 21.64 14.30 5.51
CA ARG A 257 22.07 13.63 4.28
C ARG A 257 23.31 14.29 3.70
N TRP A 258 24.19 13.46 3.17
CA TRP A 258 25.45 13.84 2.60
C TRP A 258 25.73 13.10 1.30
N ARG A 259 26.29 13.80 0.33
CA ARG A 259 27.06 13.17 -0.74
C ARG A 259 28.45 12.93 -0.19
N LEU A 260 28.93 11.70 -0.28
CA LEU A 260 30.20 11.30 0.31
C LEU A 260 30.94 10.34 -0.61
N ARG A 261 32.25 10.24 -0.43
CA ARG A 261 33.09 9.23 -1.08
C ARG A 261 33.58 8.25 -0.03
N LEU A 262 33.33 6.96 -0.30
CA LEU A 262 33.88 5.87 0.48
C LEU A 262 35.17 5.39 -0.17
N HIS A 263 36.27 5.41 0.57
CA HIS A 263 37.55 4.92 0.12
C HIS A 263 37.70 3.44 0.54
N GLY A 264 37.45 2.54 -0.40
CA GLY A 264 37.41 1.09 -0.19
C GLY A 264 36.00 0.53 -0.14
N GLU A 265 35.89 -0.75 0.21
CA GLU A 265 34.61 -1.41 0.35
C GLU A 265 33.92 -1.05 1.69
N PRO A 266 32.56 -1.12 1.74
CA PRO A 266 31.85 -0.94 3.00
C PRO A 266 32.29 -1.98 4.04
N ALA A 267 32.92 -1.53 5.10
CA ALA A 267 33.47 -2.37 6.18
C ALA A 267 32.98 -1.90 7.57
N GLY A 268 31.73 -1.47 7.64
CA GLY A 268 31.07 -1.05 8.87
C GLY A 268 30.32 -2.19 9.57
N GLU A 269 29.34 -1.80 10.37
CA GLU A 269 28.40 -2.71 11.01
C GLU A 269 27.15 -2.92 10.15
N MET A 270 26.44 -4.04 10.38
CA MET A 270 25.15 -4.31 9.76
C MET A 270 24.12 -3.25 10.23
N PRO A 271 23.45 -2.53 9.32
CA PRO A 271 22.52 -1.47 9.68
C PRO A 271 21.16 -2.04 10.09
N LEU A 272 21.06 -2.53 11.32
CA LEU A 272 19.79 -3.03 11.86
C LEU A 272 18.76 -1.91 12.02
N PRO A 273 17.47 -2.21 11.84
CA PRO A 273 16.39 -1.26 12.09
C PRO A 273 16.40 -0.73 13.53
N PRO A 274 15.92 0.51 13.77
CA PRO A 274 16.05 1.18 15.08
C PRO A 274 15.28 0.51 16.23
N TYR A 275 14.30 -0.33 15.93
CA TYR A 275 13.52 -1.10 16.92
C TYR A 275 14.22 -2.41 17.35
N ILE A 276 15.29 -2.81 16.69
CA ILE A 276 16.16 -3.88 17.15
C ILE A 276 17.27 -3.23 17.97
N THR A 277 17.19 -3.41 19.28
CA THR A 277 18.10 -2.80 20.26
C THR A 277 19.11 -3.80 20.83
N GLU A 278 18.84 -5.08 20.63
CA GLU A 278 19.72 -6.15 21.08
C GLU A 278 20.74 -6.48 19.97
N PRO A 279 22.00 -6.77 20.33
CA PRO A 279 23.03 -7.12 19.35
C PRO A 279 22.68 -8.44 18.65
N LEU A 280 22.94 -8.49 17.37
CA LEU A 280 22.77 -9.69 16.56
C LEU A 280 24.11 -10.45 16.54
N GLU A 281 24.14 -11.66 17.11
CA GLU A 281 25.34 -12.50 17.19
C GLU A 281 25.85 -12.90 15.80
N ASP A 282 24.94 -13.28 14.91
CA ASP A 282 25.21 -13.63 13.52
C ASP A 282 24.58 -12.61 12.56
N SER A 283 25.37 -11.72 12.00
CA SER A 283 24.94 -10.72 11.04
C SER A 283 24.36 -11.33 9.76
N GLY A 284 24.71 -12.56 9.41
CA GLY A 284 24.13 -13.30 8.29
C GLY A 284 22.64 -13.62 8.49
N ARG A 285 22.13 -13.51 9.71
CA ARG A 285 20.69 -13.68 10.00
C ARG A 285 19.87 -12.48 9.49
N TYR A 286 20.48 -11.33 9.26
CA TYR A 286 19.84 -10.15 8.63
C TYR A 286 20.10 -10.11 7.11
N GLN A 287 20.31 -11.26 6.48
CA GLN A 287 20.37 -11.46 5.04
C GLN A 287 19.44 -12.59 4.62
N THR A 288 18.83 -12.45 3.44
CA THR A 288 18.13 -13.57 2.82
C THR A 288 19.11 -14.60 2.31
N VAL A 289 18.72 -15.87 2.27
CA VAL A 289 19.59 -16.96 1.75
C VAL A 289 19.84 -16.84 0.24
N TYR A 290 19.08 -16.01 -0.45
CA TYR A 290 19.17 -15.75 -1.88
C TYR A 290 19.73 -14.35 -2.23
N ALA A 291 20.23 -13.60 -1.24
CA ALA A 291 20.79 -12.26 -1.44
C ALA A 291 22.00 -12.29 -2.36
N ARG A 292 21.99 -11.48 -3.44
CA ARG A 292 23.04 -11.41 -4.47
C ARG A 292 23.54 -9.99 -4.72
N GLU A 293 22.64 -9.08 -5.07
CA GLU A 293 22.97 -7.75 -5.56
C GLU A 293 23.23 -6.78 -4.41
N ALA A 294 24.50 -6.46 -4.17
CA ALA A 294 24.91 -5.60 -3.06
C ALA A 294 24.51 -4.14 -3.28
N GLY A 295 24.04 -3.44 -2.24
CA GLY A 295 23.69 -2.02 -2.34
C GLY A 295 22.55 -1.57 -1.41
N SER A 296 22.00 -2.47 -0.65
CA SER A 296 20.86 -2.17 0.23
C SER A 296 21.31 -1.75 1.63
N ALA A 297 20.63 -0.76 2.19
CA ALA A 297 20.75 -0.37 3.59
C ALA A 297 19.86 -1.17 4.53
N ALA A 298 18.92 -1.98 4.00
CA ALA A 298 18.05 -2.84 4.80
C ALA A 298 17.72 -4.14 4.05
N ALA A 299 17.45 -5.22 4.80
CA ALA A 299 17.06 -6.50 4.23
C ALA A 299 15.59 -6.48 3.78
N PRO A 300 15.23 -7.21 2.70
CA PRO A 300 13.84 -7.51 2.36
C PRO A 300 13.31 -8.57 3.35
N THR A 301 12.82 -8.10 4.51
CA THR A 301 12.66 -8.91 5.73
C THR A 301 11.67 -10.07 5.59
N ALA A 302 10.67 -9.96 4.72
CA ALA A 302 9.76 -11.06 4.40
C ALA A 302 10.50 -12.29 3.80
N GLY A 303 11.68 -12.05 3.20
CA GLY A 303 12.53 -13.09 2.67
C GLY A 303 13.41 -13.81 3.71
N LEU A 304 13.50 -13.29 4.94
CA LEU A 304 14.33 -13.87 5.99
C LEU A 304 13.83 -15.23 6.49
N HIS A 305 12.57 -15.55 6.21
CA HIS A 305 11.94 -16.82 6.59
C HIS A 305 12.34 -18.00 5.70
N PHE A 306 12.86 -17.74 4.51
CA PHE A 306 13.22 -18.80 3.58
C PHE A 306 14.52 -19.52 4.01
N THR A 307 14.51 -20.83 3.82
CA THR A 307 15.71 -21.66 3.79
C THR A 307 16.01 -22.06 2.35
N GLN A 308 17.22 -22.57 2.09
CA GLN A 308 17.58 -23.04 0.76
C GLN A 308 16.71 -24.23 0.33
N GLU A 309 16.44 -25.15 1.24
CA GLU A 309 15.61 -26.34 1.01
C GLU A 309 14.16 -25.96 0.68
N LEU A 310 13.64 -24.88 1.30
CA LEU A 310 12.30 -24.40 0.99
C LEU A 310 12.22 -23.77 -0.40
N LEU A 311 13.25 -23.00 -0.79
CA LEU A 311 13.31 -22.38 -2.13
C LEU A 311 13.38 -23.41 -3.26
N GLU A 312 14.07 -24.56 -3.03
CA GLU A 312 14.16 -25.65 -4.01
C GLU A 312 12.80 -26.32 -4.32
N ARG A 313 11.82 -26.15 -3.44
CA ARG A 313 10.45 -26.65 -3.61
C ARG A 313 9.52 -25.66 -4.33
N LEU A 314 10.00 -24.47 -4.67
CA LEU A 314 9.21 -23.38 -5.19
C LEU A 314 9.69 -22.97 -6.58
N ASP A 315 8.76 -22.47 -7.39
CA ASP A 315 9.08 -21.80 -8.64
C ASP A 315 9.41 -20.33 -8.34
N VAL A 316 10.68 -19.94 -8.43
CA VAL A 316 11.17 -18.64 -7.94
C VAL A 316 11.73 -17.80 -9.06
N GLU A 317 11.34 -16.51 -9.07
CA GLU A 317 11.94 -15.48 -9.92
C GLU A 317 12.49 -14.33 -9.05
N ARG A 318 13.42 -13.56 -9.58
CA ARG A 318 14.14 -12.53 -8.86
C ARG A 318 13.94 -11.16 -9.46
N VAL A 319 13.80 -10.18 -8.57
CA VAL A 319 13.91 -8.75 -8.87
C VAL A 319 14.88 -8.14 -7.87
N THR A 320 15.56 -7.06 -8.24
CA THR A 320 16.40 -6.32 -7.31
C THR A 320 15.74 -4.97 -6.99
N LEU A 321 15.61 -4.63 -5.71
CA LEU A 321 15.32 -3.28 -5.25
C LEU A 321 16.18 -3.02 -4.02
N HIS A 322 17.00 -1.97 -4.08
CA HIS A 322 17.83 -1.56 -2.96
C HIS A 322 17.01 -0.77 -1.95
N VAL A 323 16.77 -1.39 -0.80
CA VAL A 323 15.89 -0.85 0.25
C VAL A 323 16.60 0.28 0.99
N GLY A 324 15.98 1.46 0.99
CA GLY A 324 16.41 2.61 1.76
C GLY A 324 15.91 2.58 3.21
N LEU A 325 16.45 3.48 4.04
CA LEU A 325 16.04 3.58 5.45
C LEU A 325 14.69 4.24 5.67
N ASP A 326 14.21 5.00 4.70
CA ASP A 326 12.89 5.66 4.81
C ASP A 326 11.75 4.66 4.96
N THR A 327 11.97 3.41 4.52
CA THR A 327 11.05 2.28 4.72
C THR A 327 10.72 2.03 6.21
N PHE A 328 11.61 2.40 7.13
CA PHE A 328 11.40 2.23 8.57
C PHE A 328 10.95 3.50 9.29
N ARG A 329 10.74 4.61 8.56
CA ARG A 329 10.25 5.85 9.16
C ARG A 329 8.73 5.86 9.23
N PRO A 330 8.13 6.22 10.37
CA PRO A 330 6.72 6.52 10.43
C PRO A 330 6.35 7.68 9.52
N VAL A 331 5.19 7.63 8.91
CA VAL A 331 4.62 8.75 8.16
C VAL A 331 4.40 9.92 9.11
N SER A 332 5.00 11.07 8.80
CA SER A 332 4.92 12.29 9.61
C SER A 332 3.77 13.21 9.20
N ALA A 333 3.32 13.13 7.94
CA ALA A 333 2.20 13.91 7.44
C ALA A 333 0.88 13.46 8.10
N ASP A 334 -0.07 14.37 8.32
CA ASP A 334 -1.39 14.03 8.85
C ASP A 334 -2.26 13.30 7.82
N ASP A 335 -2.04 13.58 6.55
CA ASP A 335 -2.71 12.97 5.42
C ASP A 335 -1.71 12.15 4.61
N LEU A 336 -2.05 10.90 4.29
CA LEU A 336 -1.17 10.03 3.51
C LEU A 336 -0.85 10.61 2.13
N ALA A 337 -1.77 11.34 1.52
CA ALA A 337 -1.57 11.96 0.21
C ALA A 337 -0.48 13.06 0.21
N GLU A 338 -0.13 13.60 1.38
CA GLU A 338 0.92 14.61 1.55
C GLU A 338 2.31 13.98 1.79
N HIS A 339 2.35 12.66 2.02
CA HIS A 339 3.59 11.95 2.24
C HIS A 339 4.28 11.63 0.91
N THR A 340 5.54 12.01 0.79
CA THR A 340 6.37 11.71 -0.37
C THR A 340 7.38 10.63 -0.01
N LEU A 341 7.43 9.57 -0.81
CA LEU A 341 8.46 8.54 -0.71
C LEU A 341 9.69 8.96 -1.50
N HIS A 342 10.87 8.74 -0.93
CA HIS A 342 12.10 8.78 -1.71
C HIS A 342 12.14 7.58 -2.65
N GLY A 343 12.49 7.83 -3.92
CA GLY A 343 12.58 6.77 -4.91
C GLY A 343 13.69 5.76 -4.54
N GLU A 344 13.41 4.47 -4.62
CA GLU A 344 14.36 3.38 -4.43
C GLU A 344 14.76 2.80 -5.78
N ARG A 345 16.07 2.52 -5.95
CA ARG A 345 16.60 1.96 -7.18
C ARG A 345 16.21 0.50 -7.33
N TYR A 346 15.75 0.12 -8.51
CA TYR A 346 15.44 -1.26 -8.85
C TYR A 346 16.04 -1.66 -10.19
N ASP A 347 16.24 -2.95 -10.36
CA ASP A 347 16.70 -3.60 -11.60
C ASP A 347 15.99 -4.94 -11.79
N VAL A 348 15.52 -5.21 -13.01
CA VAL A 348 14.86 -6.46 -13.38
C VAL A 348 15.30 -6.83 -14.78
N SER A 349 15.76 -8.06 -15.00
CA SER A 349 16.12 -8.49 -16.35
C SER A 349 14.89 -8.64 -17.25
N ALA A 350 15.09 -8.52 -18.56
CA ALA A 350 14.00 -8.68 -19.52
C ALA A 350 13.36 -10.08 -19.43
N GLU A 351 14.19 -11.10 -19.28
CA GLU A 351 13.76 -12.50 -19.13
C GLU A 351 12.95 -12.71 -17.86
N ALA A 352 13.38 -12.12 -16.73
CA ALA A 352 12.64 -12.18 -15.48
C ALA A 352 11.26 -11.51 -15.62
N TRP A 353 11.22 -10.33 -16.23
CA TRP A 353 9.94 -9.62 -16.43
C TRP A 353 9.01 -10.35 -17.40
N GLU A 354 9.53 -10.91 -18.49
CA GLU A 354 8.74 -11.73 -19.40
C GLU A 354 8.11 -12.92 -18.68
N ARG A 355 8.91 -13.65 -17.88
CA ARG A 355 8.42 -14.77 -17.08
C ARG A 355 7.38 -14.35 -16.04
N ILE A 356 7.64 -13.26 -15.31
CA ILE A 356 6.71 -12.70 -14.33
C ILE A 356 5.41 -12.28 -15.01
N SER A 357 5.48 -11.61 -16.16
CA SER A 357 4.30 -11.13 -16.90
C SER A 357 3.44 -12.26 -17.44
N ALA A 358 4.06 -13.37 -17.86
CA ALA A 358 3.38 -14.53 -18.41
C ALA A 358 2.80 -15.47 -17.34
N ALA A 359 3.25 -15.38 -16.09
CA ALA A 359 2.81 -16.27 -15.03
C ALA A 359 1.31 -16.06 -14.71
N PRO A 360 0.51 -17.15 -14.61
CA PRO A 360 -0.92 -17.05 -14.33
C PRO A 360 -1.21 -16.48 -12.93
N ARG A 361 -0.31 -16.69 -11.96
CA ARG A 361 -0.43 -16.20 -10.59
C ARG A 361 0.95 -15.86 -10.02
N VAL A 362 1.07 -14.70 -9.39
CA VAL A 362 2.32 -14.21 -8.79
C VAL A 362 2.14 -13.98 -7.29
N LEU A 363 3.02 -14.58 -6.51
CA LEU A 363 3.22 -14.27 -5.09
C LEU A 363 4.40 -13.31 -4.94
N ALA A 364 4.15 -12.09 -4.52
CA ALA A 364 5.20 -11.14 -4.16
C ALA A 364 5.69 -11.38 -2.74
N VAL A 365 6.99 -11.58 -2.57
CA VAL A 365 7.65 -11.69 -1.26
C VAL A 365 8.18 -10.34 -0.84
N GLY A 366 7.47 -9.72 0.10
CA GLY A 366 7.76 -8.39 0.63
C GLY A 366 7.11 -7.24 -0.15
N THR A 367 6.86 -6.16 0.56
CA THR A 367 6.27 -4.93 0.02
C THR A 367 7.15 -4.25 -1.02
N THR A 368 8.48 -4.43 -0.95
CA THR A 368 9.44 -3.93 -1.95
C THR A 368 9.26 -4.62 -3.29
N THR A 369 9.06 -5.93 -3.29
CA THR A 369 8.75 -6.70 -4.51
C THR A 369 7.45 -6.23 -5.14
N VAL A 370 6.39 -6.02 -4.35
CA VAL A 370 5.12 -5.45 -4.83
C VAL A 370 5.36 -4.13 -5.57
N ARG A 371 6.13 -3.22 -5.00
CA ARG A 371 6.41 -1.91 -5.60
C ARG A 371 7.10 -2.02 -6.96
N VAL A 372 8.06 -2.94 -7.10
CA VAL A 372 8.70 -3.22 -8.39
C VAL A 372 7.69 -3.75 -9.40
N LEU A 373 6.96 -4.81 -9.04
CA LEU A 373 5.98 -5.44 -9.91
C LEU A 373 4.92 -4.45 -10.40
N GLU A 374 4.40 -3.64 -9.50
CA GLU A 374 3.36 -2.67 -9.81
C GLU A 374 3.89 -1.46 -10.61
N THR A 375 5.16 -1.10 -10.45
CA THR A 375 5.83 -0.09 -11.29
C THR A 375 5.98 -0.60 -12.72
N LEU A 376 6.48 -1.82 -12.91
CA LEU A 376 6.66 -2.42 -14.22
C LEU A 376 5.33 -2.67 -14.95
N ALA A 377 4.32 -3.16 -14.23
CA ALA A 377 2.99 -3.40 -14.78
C ALA A 377 2.26 -2.12 -15.24
N ARG A 378 2.78 -0.94 -14.83
CA ARG A 378 2.31 0.38 -15.27
C ARG A 378 3.20 1.01 -16.36
N GLY A 379 4.08 0.22 -16.95
CA GLY A 379 4.96 0.66 -18.03
C GLY A 379 6.25 1.33 -17.58
N GLY A 380 6.63 1.16 -16.31
CA GLY A 380 7.96 1.58 -15.81
C GLY A 380 9.09 0.84 -16.57
N PRO A 381 10.29 1.43 -16.68
CA PRO A 381 11.43 0.78 -17.30
C PRO A 381 11.92 -0.40 -16.44
N LEU A 382 12.65 -1.35 -17.08
CA LEU A 382 13.21 -2.52 -16.37
C LEU A 382 14.25 -2.13 -15.30
N THR A 383 14.95 -1.04 -15.50
CA THR A 383 15.93 -0.47 -14.56
C THR A 383 15.59 0.98 -14.30
N GLY A 384 15.51 1.38 -13.04
CA GLY A 384 15.12 2.75 -12.71
C GLY A 384 14.95 2.99 -11.21
N ARG A 385 14.12 3.96 -10.90
CA ARG A 385 13.73 4.27 -9.51
C ARG A 385 12.20 4.20 -9.38
N THR A 386 11.72 3.65 -8.27
CA THR A 386 10.29 3.65 -7.93
C THR A 386 10.04 4.45 -6.66
N ASP A 387 9.20 5.45 -6.75
CA ASP A 387 8.63 6.22 -5.65
C ASP A 387 7.14 5.85 -5.43
N LEU A 388 6.71 4.75 -6.02
CA LEU A 388 5.33 4.30 -5.98
C LEU A 388 4.85 4.12 -4.53
N PHE A 389 3.94 4.99 -4.11
CA PHE A 389 3.28 4.93 -2.82
C PHE A 389 1.90 4.26 -2.96
N ILE A 390 1.79 3.05 -2.44
CA ILE A 390 0.58 2.23 -2.51
C ILE A 390 -0.26 2.48 -1.26
N THR A 391 -1.47 2.97 -1.46
CA THR A 391 -2.45 3.27 -0.40
C THR A 391 -3.81 2.64 -0.72
N PRO A 392 -4.72 2.52 0.25
CA PRO A 392 -6.07 2.01 0.00
C PRO A 392 -6.75 2.70 -1.19
N GLY A 393 -7.36 1.88 -2.07
CA GLY A 393 -7.90 2.30 -3.36
C GLY A 393 -6.96 2.05 -4.55
N PHE A 394 -5.72 1.60 -4.29
CA PHE A 394 -4.80 1.23 -5.35
C PHE A 394 -5.23 -0.05 -6.07
N GLU A 395 -5.20 -0.04 -7.39
CA GLU A 395 -5.50 -1.19 -8.23
C GLU A 395 -4.23 -1.98 -8.53
N PHE A 396 -4.14 -3.20 -8.06
CA PHE A 396 -3.01 -4.10 -8.31
C PHE A 396 -3.14 -4.74 -9.69
N LYS A 397 -2.08 -4.65 -10.51
CA LYS A 397 -2.06 -5.17 -11.89
C LYS A 397 -1.29 -6.48 -12.03
N ARG A 398 -0.33 -6.73 -11.13
CA ARG A 398 0.54 -7.91 -11.26
C ARG A 398 0.70 -8.71 -9.97
N THR A 399 0.36 -8.17 -8.85
CA THR A 399 0.46 -8.86 -7.55
C THR A 399 -0.83 -9.59 -7.24
N ASP A 400 -0.83 -10.92 -7.27
CA ASP A 400 -2.01 -11.74 -6.98
C ASP A 400 -2.05 -12.18 -5.52
N ALA A 401 -0.88 -12.41 -4.90
CA ALA A 401 -0.71 -12.76 -3.49
C ALA A 401 0.47 -12.00 -2.88
N LEU A 402 0.41 -11.77 -1.57
CA LEU A 402 1.42 -11.03 -0.82
C LEU A 402 1.87 -11.82 0.40
N LEU A 403 3.18 -12.08 0.48
CA LEU A 403 3.85 -12.56 1.69
C LEU A 403 4.62 -11.39 2.33
N THR A 404 4.35 -11.08 3.58
CA THR A 404 4.97 -9.93 4.27
C THR A 404 5.11 -10.18 5.77
N ASN A 405 5.89 -9.34 6.47
CA ASN A 405 5.90 -9.28 7.94
C ASN A 405 4.74 -8.42 8.45
N PHE A 406 4.53 -8.41 9.77
CA PHE A 406 3.70 -7.41 10.43
C PHE A 406 4.47 -6.09 10.58
N HIS A 407 3.87 -4.98 10.14
CA HIS A 407 4.52 -3.68 10.00
C HIS A 407 4.19 -2.71 11.13
N LEU A 408 5.03 -1.69 11.29
CA LEU A 408 4.87 -0.63 12.29
C LEU A 408 3.55 0.13 12.11
N PRO A 409 2.93 0.62 13.21
CA PRO A 409 1.90 1.65 13.13
C PRO A 409 2.40 2.87 12.33
N ARG A 410 1.50 3.55 11.64
CA ARG A 410 1.78 4.75 10.85
C ARG A 410 2.86 4.56 9.78
N SER A 411 3.04 3.35 9.25
CA SER A 411 4.03 3.09 8.20
C SER A 411 3.40 3.03 6.81
N THR A 412 4.18 3.40 5.81
CA THR A 412 3.83 3.25 4.39
C THR A 412 3.60 1.79 4.01
N LEU A 413 4.29 0.87 4.70
CA LEU A 413 4.16 -0.57 4.50
C LEU A 413 2.80 -1.08 4.99
N LEU A 414 2.31 -0.58 6.13
CA LEU A 414 0.96 -0.92 6.62
C LEU A 414 -0.11 -0.37 5.68
N ALA A 415 0.08 0.83 5.11
CA ALA A 415 -0.82 1.38 4.10
C ALA A 415 -0.93 0.48 2.86
N LEU A 416 0.20 -0.08 2.39
CA LEU A 416 0.24 -1.05 1.28
C LEU A 416 -0.53 -2.34 1.64
N VAL A 417 -0.34 -2.87 2.85
CA VAL A 417 -1.07 -4.06 3.30
C VAL A 417 -2.58 -3.77 3.37
N MET A 418 -2.97 -2.60 3.87
CA MET A 418 -4.37 -2.16 3.88
C MET A 418 -4.94 -1.97 2.46
N ALA A 419 -4.12 -1.54 1.51
CA ALA A 419 -4.52 -1.48 0.10
C ALA A 419 -4.76 -2.87 -0.49
N PHE A 420 -3.93 -3.86 -0.13
CA PHE A 420 -3.98 -5.21 -0.68
C PHE A 420 -5.05 -6.10 -0.04
N ALA A 421 -5.14 -6.11 1.28
CA ALA A 421 -6.05 -6.96 2.04
C ALA A 421 -7.38 -6.29 2.37
N GLY A 422 -7.47 -4.96 2.25
CA GLY A 422 -8.58 -4.14 2.72
C GLY A 422 -8.31 -3.55 4.12
N VAL A 423 -8.81 -2.34 4.36
CA VAL A 423 -8.53 -1.59 5.61
C VAL A 423 -9.06 -2.32 6.84
N GLU A 424 -10.36 -2.66 6.84
CA GLU A 424 -11.00 -3.31 7.99
C GLU A 424 -10.47 -4.72 8.21
N GLU A 425 -10.19 -5.46 7.12
CA GLU A 425 -9.60 -6.78 7.22
C GLU A 425 -8.18 -6.71 7.79
N THR A 426 -7.35 -5.77 7.35
CA THR A 426 -6.02 -5.58 7.92
C THR A 426 -6.08 -5.26 9.41
N ARG A 427 -7.00 -4.38 9.84
CA ARG A 427 -7.21 -4.09 11.27
C ARG A 427 -7.61 -5.32 12.05
N ARG A 428 -8.49 -6.17 11.49
CA ARG A 428 -8.88 -7.45 12.08
C ARG A 428 -7.70 -8.40 12.19
N LEU A 429 -6.92 -8.58 11.11
CA LEU A 429 -5.75 -9.47 11.08
C LEU A 429 -4.68 -9.04 12.09
N TYR A 430 -4.39 -7.74 12.20
CA TYR A 430 -3.41 -7.22 13.16
C TYR A 430 -3.87 -7.37 14.61
N ARG A 431 -5.17 -7.21 14.87
CA ARG A 431 -5.76 -7.49 16.19
C ARG A 431 -5.62 -8.96 16.54
N THR A 432 -6.00 -9.88 15.64
CA THR A 432 -5.79 -11.32 15.83
C THR A 432 -4.30 -11.64 16.07
N ALA A 433 -3.38 -11.05 15.31
CA ALA A 433 -1.96 -11.28 15.47
C ALA A 433 -1.44 -10.84 16.86
N VAL A 434 -1.95 -9.73 17.40
CA VAL A 434 -1.62 -9.25 18.77
C VAL A 434 -2.21 -10.20 19.82
N GLU A 435 -3.48 -10.57 19.71
CA GLU A 435 -4.20 -11.47 20.63
C GLU A 435 -3.55 -12.85 20.68
N GLU A 436 -3.20 -13.41 19.52
CA GLU A 436 -2.54 -14.71 19.36
C GLU A 436 -1.03 -14.64 19.55
N ARG A 437 -0.51 -13.46 19.97
CA ARG A 437 0.90 -13.22 20.30
C ARG A 437 1.87 -13.59 19.17
N PHE A 438 1.55 -13.25 17.92
CA PHE A 438 2.51 -13.25 16.83
C PHE A 438 3.63 -12.25 17.12
N ARG A 439 4.81 -12.52 16.59
CA ARG A 439 5.95 -11.62 16.68
C ARG A 439 5.94 -10.64 15.52
N PHE A 440 6.31 -9.41 15.79
CA PHE A 440 6.20 -8.29 14.86
C PHE A 440 7.57 -7.87 14.32
N TYR A 441 7.56 -7.19 13.18
CA TYR A 441 8.67 -6.54 12.47
C TYR A 441 9.66 -7.52 11.84
N SER A 442 10.94 -7.07 11.65
CA SER A 442 11.94 -7.75 10.80
C SER A 442 12.22 -9.20 11.15
N PHE A 443 12.31 -9.52 12.45
CA PHE A 443 12.54 -10.87 12.96
C PHE A 443 11.28 -11.54 13.48
N GLY A 444 10.14 -10.91 13.23
CA GLY A 444 8.84 -11.41 13.61
C GLY A 444 8.37 -12.58 12.76
N ASP A 445 7.08 -12.83 12.83
CA ASP A 445 6.39 -13.85 12.06
C ASP A 445 5.90 -13.28 10.71
N ALA A 446 5.39 -14.13 9.85
CA ALA A 446 4.93 -13.76 8.51
C ALA A 446 3.41 -13.73 8.41
N MET A 447 2.91 -12.96 7.44
CA MET A 447 1.53 -12.94 7.00
C MET A 447 1.48 -13.23 5.49
N LEU A 448 0.61 -14.13 5.07
CA LEU A 448 0.33 -14.46 3.68
C LEU A 448 -1.10 -14.07 3.35
N VAL A 449 -1.28 -13.23 2.34
CA VAL A 449 -2.58 -12.78 1.83
C VAL A 449 -2.77 -13.37 0.42
N LEU A 450 -3.77 -14.26 0.27
CA LEU A 450 -4.13 -14.96 -0.97
C LEU A 450 -5.39 -14.38 -1.61
#